data_de60cf74195c9a6111cec6bbcc3c0622
#
_entry.id   de60cf74195c9a6111cec6bbcc3c0622
#
_cell.length_a   1.000
_cell.length_b   1.000
_cell.length_c   1.000
_cell.angle_alpha   90.00
_cell.angle_beta   90.00
_cell.angle_gamma   90.00
#
_symmetry.space_group_name_H-M   'P 1'
#
loop_
_entity.id
_entity.type
_entity.pdbx_description
1 polymer ?
#
loop_
_entity_poly.entity_id
_entity_poly.type
_entity_poly.pdbx_seq_one_letter_code
_entity_poly.pdbx_strand_id
1 'polypeptide(L)'
;MSKTWEHYHYAARDHEKAAYHFHEAAKYYQAEEREKAAHHAYLAHGHSQQAIHYAAEAAKLHAEQHDKQPAIAAEQETKKKSTASSRDETSDKTAERS
;
A
#
# COMPACT_ATOMS: atom_id res chain seq x y z
N MET A 1 -14.40 20.45 -1.94
CA MET A 1 -14.56 19.16 -1.37
C MET A 1 -13.43 18.22 -1.74
N SER A 2 -12.91 17.56 -0.77
CA SER A 2 -11.76 16.72 -0.97
C SER A 2 -12.14 15.39 -1.57
N LYS A 3 -11.33 14.87 -2.45
CA LYS A 3 -11.51 13.55 -2.99
C LYS A 3 -10.59 12.52 -2.35
N THR A 4 -10.01 12.88 -1.23
CA THR A 4 -9.10 12.01 -0.53
C THR A 4 -9.73 10.67 -0.21
N TRP A 5 -10.97 10.68 0.30
CA TRP A 5 -11.62 9.43 0.66
C TRP A 5 -11.86 8.55 -0.58
N GLU A 6 -12.10 9.16 -1.73
CA GLU A 6 -12.29 8.39 -2.96
C GLU A 6 -11.02 7.68 -3.37
N HIS A 7 -9.89 8.35 -3.23
CA HIS A 7 -8.61 7.74 -3.55
C HIS A 7 -8.29 6.58 -2.62
N TYR A 8 -8.62 6.72 -1.33
CA TYR A 8 -8.44 5.63 -0.40
C TYR A 8 -9.36 4.46 -0.74
N HIS A 9 -10.58 4.77 -1.15
CA HIS A 9 -11.52 3.73 -1.54
C HIS A 9 -11.01 2.96 -2.76
N TYR A 10 -10.50 3.67 -3.75
CA TYR A 10 -9.95 3.03 -4.94
C TYR A 10 -8.71 2.21 -4.60
N ALA A 11 -7.89 2.71 -3.68
CA ALA A 11 -6.71 1.96 -3.25
C ALA A 11 -7.13 0.65 -2.59
N ALA A 12 -8.15 0.70 -1.73
CA ALA A 12 -8.63 -0.51 -1.06
C ALA A 12 -9.14 -1.52 -2.07
N ARG A 13 -9.88 -1.05 -3.06
CA ARG A 13 -10.43 -1.91 -4.08
C ARG A 13 -9.33 -2.61 -4.88
N ASP A 14 -8.29 -1.86 -5.24
CA ASP A 14 -7.19 -2.45 -6.00
C ASP A 14 -6.36 -3.39 -5.16
N HIS A 15 -6.20 -3.10 -3.87
CA HIS A 15 -5.53 -4.02 -2.96
C HIS A 15 -6.30 -5.33 -2.86
N GLU A 16 -7.61 -5.27 -2.83
CA GLU A 16 -8.44 -6.47 -2.78
C GLU A 16 -8.31 -7.29 -4.05
N LYS A 17 -8.27 -6.62 -5.18
CA LYS A 17 -8.08 -7.32 -6.45
C LYS A 17 -6.70 -7.96 -6.51
N ALA A 18 -5.69 -7.26 -6.00
CA ALA A 18 -4.36 -7.80 -5.98
C ALA A 18 -4.31 -9.05 -5.11
N ALA A 19 -4.95 -9.00 -3.95
CA ALA A 19 -4.98 -10.16 -3.07
C ALA A 19 -5.66 -11.35 -3.75
N TYR A 20 -6.76 -11.09 -4.43
CA TYR A 20 -7.47 -12.15 -5.13
C TYR A 20 -6.56 -12.82 -6.16
N HIS A 21 -5.87 -12.04 -6.97
CA HIS A 21 -5.02 -12.60 -8.01
C HIS A 21 -3.79 -13.29 -7.44
N PHE A 22 -3.26 -12.81 -6.31
CA PHE A 22 -2.16 -13.52 -5.66
C PHE A 22 -2.62 -14.88 -5.15
N HIS A 23 -3.84 -14.96 -4.62
CA HIS A 23 -4.38 -16.24 -4.19
C HIS A 23 -4.56 -17.19 -5.37
N GLU A 24 -5.02 -16.65 -6.49
CA GLU A 24 -5.16 -17.46 -7.69
C GLU A 24 -3.80 -17.92 -8.20
N ALA A 25 -2.81 -17.06 -8.14
CA ALA A 25 -1.47 -17.42 -8.56
C ALA A 25 -0.93 -18.57 -7.72
N ALA A 26 -1.14 -18.50 -6.40
CA ALA A 26 -0.68 -19.57 -5.51
C ALA A 26 -1.35 -20.89 -5.85
N LYS A 27 -2.65 -20.82 -6.13
CA LYS A 27 -3.42 -21.99 -6.47
C LYS A 27 -2.90 -22.67 -7.76
N TYR A 28 -2.63 -21.86 -8.76
CA TYR A 28 -2.14 -22.40 -10.03
C TYR A 28 -0.71 -22.93 -9.91
N TYR A 29 0.12 -22.31 -9.08
CA TYR A 29 1.45 -22.85 -8.82
C TYR A 29 1.36 -24.21 -8.14
N GLN A 30 0.43 -24.38 -7.22
CA GLN A 30 0.25 -25.68 -6.56
C GLN A 30 -0.21 -26.73 -7.55
N ALA A 31 -0.98 -26.32 -8.53
CA ALA A 31 -1.45 -27.23 -9.57
C ALA A 31 -0.45 -27.39 -10.69
N GLU A 32 0.68 -26.78 -10.58
CA GLU A 32 1.77 -26.82 -11.57
C GLU A 32 1.36 -26.21 -12.91
N GLU A 33 0.45 -25.27 -12.87
CA GLU A 33 0.07 -24.53 -14.07
C GLU A 33 0.76 -23.18 -14.03
N ARG A 34 2.03 -23.19 -14.37
CA ARG A 34 2.90 -22.05 -14.16
C ARG A 34 2.55 -20.82 -14.99
N GLU A 35 2.06 -21.05 -16.19
CA GLU A 35 1.72 -19.91 -17.05
C GLU A 35 0.52 -19.17 -16.52
N LYS A 36 -0.48 -19.91 -16.05
CA LYS A 36 -1.64 -19.26 -15.46
C LYS A 36 -1.27 -18.56 -14.17
N ALA A 37 -0.40 -19.19 -13.39
CA ALA A 37 0.06 -18.59 -12.14
C ALA A 37 0.77 -17.28 -12.42
N ALA A 38 1.65 -17.28 -13.41
CA ALA A 38 2.40 -16.08 -13.74
C ALA A 38 1.49 -14.97 -14.22
N HIS A 39 0.44 -15.32 -14.97
CA HIS A 39 -0.51 -14.34 -15.47
C HIS A 39 -1.24 -13.67 -14.30
N HIS A 40 -1.71 -14.48 -13.32
CA HIS A 40 -2.40 -13.91 -12.17
C HIS A 40 -1.46 -13.09 -11.30
N ALA A 41 -0.20 -13.52 -11.16
CA ALA A 41 0.77 -12.75 -10.40
C ALA A 41 1.03 -11.40 -11.07
N TYR A 42 1.07 -11.39 -12.39
CA TYR A 42 1.25 -10.16 -13.14
C TYR A 42 0.07 -9.20 -12.94
N LEU A 43 -1.15 -9.74 -12.99
CA LEU A 43 -2.33 -8.93 -12.74
C LEU A 43 -2.34 -8.39 -11.31
N ALA A 44 -1.95 -9.23 -10.36
CA ALA A 44 -1.90 -8.81 -8.97
C ALA A 44 -0.93 -7.66 -8.79
N HIS A 45 0.23 -7.77 -9.43
CA HIS A 45 1.23 -6.72 -9.33
C HIS A 45 0.71 -5.42 -9.92
N GLY A 46 0.01 -5.50 -11.05
CA GLY A 46 -0.59 -4.32 -11.67
C GLY A 46 -1.59 -3.64 -10.75
N HIS A 47 -2.45 -4.42 -10.11
CA HIS A 47 -3.42 -3.85 -9.18
C HIS A 47 -2.73 -3.27 -7.94
N SER A 48 -1.64 -3.89 -7.50
CA SER A 48 -0.88 -3.36 -6.38
C SER A 48 -0.27 -2.00 -6.72
N GLN A 49 0.26 -1.86 -7.92
CA GLN A 49 0.82 -0.58 -8.36
C GLN A 49 -0.25 0.49 -8.44
N GLN A 50 -1.42 0.11 -8.91
CA GLN A 50 -2.56 1.01 -8.99
C GLN A 50 -2.96 1.48 -7.59
N ALA A 51 -3.01 0.53 -6.64
CA ALA A 51 -3.37 0.85 -5.27
C ALA A 51 -2.37 1.82 -4.65
N ILE A 52 -1.10 1.58 -4.90
CA ILE A 52 -0.05 2.47 -4.41
C ILE A 52 -0.21 3.87 -5.00
N HIS A 53 -0.55 3.93 -6.27
CA HIS A 53 -0.77 5.21 -6.94
C HIS A 53 -1.91 5.99 -6.28
N TYR A 54 -3.05 5.32 -6.05
CA TYR A 54 -4.18 6.00 -5.42
C TYR A 54 -3.85 6.42 -3.99
N ALA A 55 -3.14 5.56 -3.26
CA ALA A 55 -2.75 5.91 -1.90
C ALA A 55 -1.79 7.10 -1.89
N ALA A 56 -0.90 7.15 -2.86
CA ALA A 56 0.04 8.27 -2.97
C ALA A 56 -0.71 9.57 -3.27
N GLU A 57 -1.71 9.50 -4.14
CA GLU A 57 -2.52 10.68 -4.44
C GLU A 57 -3.29 11.15 -3.22
N ALA A 58 -3.82 10.21 -2.44
CA ALA A 58 -4.53 10.57 -1.22
C ALA A 58 -3.59 11.25 -0.24
N ALA A 59 -2.39 10.73 -0.11
CA ALA A 59 -1.40 11.31 0.79
C ALA A 59 -1.01 12.72 0.35
N LYS A 60 -0.89 12.90 -0.95
CA LYS A 60 -0.56 14.21 -1.51
C LYS A 60 -1.66 15.23 -1.20
N LEU A 61 -2.90 14.84 -1.39
CA LEU A 61 -4.02 15.72 -1.09
C LEU A 61 -4.07 16.05 0.38
N HIS A 62 -3.82 15.07 1.21
CA HIS A 62 -3.79 15.27 2.65
C HIS A 62 -2.70 16.27 3.03
N ALA A 63 -1.53 16.11 2.46
CA ALA A 63 -0.40 17.01 2.73
C ALA A 63 -0.73 18.43 2.29
N GLU A 64 -1.37 18.57 1.16
CA GLU A 64 -1.74 19.90 0.67
C GLU A 64 -2.72 20.58 1.61
N GLN A 65 -3.66 19.83 2.14
CA GLN A 65 -4.59 20.39 3.10
C GLN A 65 -3.90 20.84 4.37
N HIS A 66 -2.96 20.04 4.83
CA HIS A 66 -2.25 20.34 6.06
C HIS A 66 -1.19 21.42 5.91
N ASP A 67 -0.78 21.69 4.70
CA ASP A 67 0.15 22.80 4.49
C ASP A 67 -0.45 24.14 4.87
N LYS A 68 -1.75 24.21 4.93
CA LYS A 68 -2.43 25.41 5.37
C LYS A 68 -2.43 25.54 6.87
N GLN A 69 -1.93 24.55 7.58
CA GLN A 69 -1.86 24.54 9.04
C GLN A 69 -0.45 24.10 9.43
N PRO A 70 0.47 25.03 9.44
CA PRO A 70 1.90 24.69 9.62
C PRO A 70 2.21 23.85 10.85
N ALA A 71 1.54 24.11 11.96
CA ALA A 71 1.80 23.35 13.17
C ALA A 71 1.46 21.88 12.99
N ILE A 72 0.38 21.60 12.32
CA ILE A 72 -0.03 20.24 12.06
C ILE A 72 0.92 19.55 11.09
N ALA A 73 1.38 20.28 10.10
CA ALA A 73 2.32 19.74 9.15
C ALA A 73 3.61 19.32 9.82
N ALA A 74 4.09 20.13 10.75
CA ALA A 74 5.31 19.82 11.48
C ALA A 74 5.12 18.56 12.33
N GLU A 75 3.99 18.41 12.93
CA GLU A 75 3.70 17.23 13.73
C GLU A 75 3.66 15.97 12.86
N GLN A 76 3.09 16.08 11.70
CA GLN A 76 3.02 14.96 10.78
C GLN A 76 4.41 14.53 10.34
N GLU A 77 5.27 15.45 10.08
CA GLU A 77 6.62 15.12 9.70
C GLU A 77 7.34 14.39 10.79
N THR A 78 7.19 14.81 12.02
CA THR A 78 7.80 14.18 13.15
C THR A 78 7.30 12.74 13.29
N LYS A 79 6.03 12.53 13.18
CA LYS A 79 5.45 11.21 13.28
C LYS A 79 5.94 10.30 12.18
N LYS A 80 6.06 10.82 10.99
CA LYS A 80 6.54 10.07 9.87
C LYS A 80 7.94 9.56 10.09
N LYS A 81 8.81 10.39 10.59
CA LYS A 81 10.18 10.00 10.88
C LYS A 81 10.24 8.92 11.95
N SER A 82 9.46 9.06 12.97
CA SER A 82 9.42 8.09 14.05
C SER A 82 8.91 6.76 13.55
N THR A 83 7.90 6.76 12.76
CA THR A 83 7.34 5.54 12.23
C THR A 83 8.32 4.83 11.33
N ALA A 84 9.02 5.54 10.52
CA ALA A 84 9.99 4.96 9.63
C ALA A 84 11.10 4.31 10.41
N SER A 85 11.57 4.92 11.46
CA SER A 85 12.58 4.38 12.30
C SER A 85 12.14 3.11 12.94
N SER A 86 10.98 3.07 13.49
CA SER A 86 10.48 1.91 14.17
C SER A 86 10.29 0.76 13.22
N ARG A 87 9.87 1.01 12.04
CA ARG A 87 9.62 -0.04 11.11
C ARG A 87 10.85 -0.79 10.72
N ASP A 88 11.97 -0.19 10.73
CA ASP A 88 13.19 -0.81 10.36
C ASP A 88 13.61 -1.87 11.27
N GLU A 89 13.17 -1.92 12.45
CA GLU A 89 13.55 -2.90 13.34
C GLU A 89 12.66 -4.02 13.40
N THR A 90 11.64 -3.99 12.91
CA THR A 90 10.86 -5.12 13.01
C THR A 90 10.96 -5.99 11.86
N SER A 91 11.12 -6.06 11.97
CA SER A 91 10.96 -6.72 11.46
C SER A 91 11.40 -7.51 11.47
N ASP A 92 11.30 -7.15 12.00
CA ASP A 92 11.61 -7.66 12.39
C ASP A 92 11.76 -8.22 12.87
N LYS A 93 11.94 -8.21 12.98
CA LYS A 93 11.91 -8.49 13.80
C LYS A 93 11.55 -8.93 14.19
N THR A 94 11.51 -9.03 14.15
CA THR A 94 11.32 -9.31 14.80
C THR A 94 11.37 -9.72 14.99
N ALA A 95 11.55 -9.83 14.87
CA ALA A 95 11.75 -9.97 15.39
C ALA A 95 12.08 -10.23 15.58
N GLU A 96 12.19 -10.12 15.45
CA GLU A 96 12.60 -10.01 15.86
C GLU A 96 13.03 -10.07 16.30
N ARG A 97 13.49 -10.01 16.25
CA ARG A 97 13.85 -9.75 16.84
C ARG A 97 13.99 -9.60 17.50
N SER A 98 14.07 -9.62 17.50
CA SER A 98 13.96 -9.21 18.16
C SER A 98 13.73 -9.02 18.54
#